data_6de68eed11e3dbfeb4969b397e1e576a
#
_entry.id   6de68eed11e3dbfeb4969b397e1e576a
#
_cell.length_a   1.000
_cell.length_b   1.000
_cell.length_c   1.000
_cell.angle_alpha   90.00
_cell.angle_beta   90.00
_cell.angle_gamma   90.00
#
_symmetry.space_group_name_H-M   'P 1'
#
loop_
_entity.id
_entity.type
_entity.pdbx_description
1 polymer ?
#
loop_
_entity_poly.entity_id
_entity_poly.type
_entity_poly.pdbx_seq_one_letter_code
_entity_poly.pdbx_strand_id
1 'polypeptide(L)'
;LLFIRFGENKKHHKNRKQLYTAYVTHGSGGGRKEGGKVNRLADLASIVDADIYIHGHTHLPLVFKESFFRVSGSNSSVALVDKLFVNTAASLNYGGYGDKAGFKPASKSSPIIYLNGLKHDMWARL
;
A
#
# COMPACT_ATOMS: atom_id res chain seq x y z
N LEU A 1 -7.30 -9.16 0.21
CA LEU A 1 -6.64 -8.97 -1.08
C LEU A 1 -7.65 -8.45 -2.09
N LEU A 2 -7.29 -7.40 -2.83
CA LEU A 2 -8.12 -6.77 -3.86
C LEU A 2 -7.46 -6.92 -5.22
N PHE A 3 -8.28 -7.10 -6.26
CA PHE A 3 -7.87 -7.12 -7.66
C PHE A 3 -8.55 -5.96 -8.40
N ILE A 4 -7.76 -4.96 -8.80
CA ILE A 4 -8.24 -3.75 -9.45
C ILE A 4 -7.91 -3.82 -10.92
N ARG A 5 -8.93 -3.90 -11.78
CA ARG A 5 -8.79 -4.08 -13.22
C ARG A 5 -9.21 -2.83 -13.98
N PHE A 6 -8.38 -2.41 -14.91
CA PHE A 6 -8.69 -1.38 -15.88
C PHE A 6 -8.84 -1.99 -17.27
N GLY A 7 -9.78 -1.50 -18.04
CA GLY A 7 -10.04 -1.92 -19.42
C GLY A 7 -11.38 -2.61 -19.61
N GLU A 8 -12.07 -2.26 -20.68
CA GLU A 8 -13.31 -2.88 -21.08
C GLU A 8 -13.08 -4.11 -21.99
N ASN A 9 -14.05 -5.03 -21.97
CA ASN A 9 -14.05 -6.26 -22.79
C ASN A 9 -14.48 -5.98 -24.24
N LYS A 10 -14.09 -4.87 -24.87
CA LYS A 10 -14.44 -4.59 -26.27
C LYS A 10 -13.51 -5.35 -27.20
N LYS A 11 -14.11 -6.19 -28.05
CA LYS A 11 -13.45 -7.12 -28.98
C LYS A 11 -12.45 -6.48 -29.98
N HIS A 12 -12.29 -5.15 -29.99
CA HIS A 12 -11.54 -4.42 -31.03
C HIS A 12 -10.37 -3.54 -30.54
N HIS A 13 -10.05 -3.49 -29.26
CA HIS A 13 -8.90 -2.74 -28.80
C HIS A 13 -7.84 -3.66 -28.22
N LYS A 14 -6.65 -3.67 -28.85
CA LYS A 14 -5.42 -4.33 -28.34
C LYS A 14 -4.88 -3.72 -27.04
N ASN A 15 -5.69 -2.98 -26.29
CA ASN A 15 -5.27 -2.35 -25.06
C ASN A 15 -5.09 -3.42 -23.97
N ARG A 16 -3.85 -3.61 -23.55
CA ARG A 16 -3.50 -4.48 -22.45
C ARG A 16 -4.26 -4.01 -21.21
N LYS A 17 -5.08 -4.91 -20.67
CA LYS A 17 -5.78 -4.65 -19.40
C LYS A 17 -4.76 -4.51 -18.30
N GLN A 18 -4.79 -3.41 -17.56
CA GLN A 18 -3.98 -3.26 -16.36
C GLN A 18 -4.68 -3.95 -15.19
N LEU A 19 -3.91 -4.70 -14.44
CA LEU A 19 -4.34 -5.34 -13.20
C LEU A 19 -3.39 -4.92 -12.09
N TYR A 20 -3.93 -4.42 -11.00
CA TYR A 20 -3.21 -4.16 -9.77
C TYR A 20 -3.74 -5.05 -8.67
N THR A 21 -2.85 -5.55 -7.85
CA THR A 21 -3.19 -6.32 -6.66
C THR A 21 -2.89 -5.48 -5.42
N ALA A 22 -3.84 -5.42 -4.49
CA ALA A 22 -3.65 -4.71 -3.23
C ALA A 22 -3.93 -5.61 -2.04
N TYR A 23 -2.97 -5.73 -1.15
CA TYR A 23 -3.13 -6.35 0.15
C TYR A 23 -3.49 -5.28 1.18
N VAL A 24 -4.70 -5.40 1.73
CA VAL A 24 -5.25 -4.44 2.68
C VAL A 24 -5.48 -5.15 4.01
N THR A 25 -4.94 -4.60 5.08
CA THR A 25 -5.12 -5.10 6.42
C THR A 25 -5.28 -3.95 7.41
N HIS A 26 -6.11 -4.16 8.45
CA HIS A 26 -6.14 -3.20 9.55
C HIS A 26 -4.78 -3.18 10.27
N GLY A 27 -4.12 -4.31 10.29
CA GLY A 27 -2.86 -4.47 11.00
C GLY A 27 -3.03 -4.69 12.51
N SER A 28 -1.92 -4.81 13.18
CA SER A 28 -1.85 -5.06 14.61
C SER A 28 -0.58 -4.46 15.22
N GLY A 29 -0.56 -4.42 16.53
CA GLY A 29 0.60 -4.05 17.31
C GLY A 29 0.75 -2.55 17.56
N GLY A 30 1.26 -2.23 18.73
CA GLY A 30 1.57 -0.89 19.17
C GLY A 30 3.06 -0.60 19.07
N GLY A 31 3.37 0.67 18.98
CA GLY A 31 4.74 1.18 19.07
C GLY A 31 4.67 2.70 19.06
N ARG A 32 5.45 3.31 19.97
CA ARG A 32 5.51 4.78 20.05
C ARG A 32 6.49 5.36 19.03
N LYS A 33 7.43 4.55 18.52
CA LYS A 33 8.47 4.98 17.58
C LYS A 33 8.02 4.75 16.13
N GLU A 34 8.26 5.71 15.29
CA GLU A 34 7.88 5.70 13.88
C GLU A 34 8.56 4.57 13.09
N GLY A 35 9.84 4.28 13.36
CA GLY A 35 10.58 3.21 12.69
C GLY A 35 9.92 1.84 12.81
N GLY A 36 9.40 1.50 14.00
CA GLY A 36 8.65 0.24 14.18
C GLY A 36 7.36 0.18 13.37
N LYS A 37 6.72 1.32 13.10
CA LYS A 37 5.51 1.40 12.28
C LYS A 37 5.83 1.21 10.79
N VAL A 38 6.93 1.78 10.32
CA VAL A 38 7.42 1.60 8.94
C VAL A 38 7.79 0.15 8.68
N ASN A 39 8.55 -0.47 9.59
CA ASN A 39 8.95 -1.88 9.46
C ASN A 39 7.74 -2.81 9.35
N ARG A 40 6.70 -2.62 10.16
CA ARG A 40 5.47 -3.42 10.08
C ARG A 40 4.78 -3.32 8.73
N LEU A 41 4.79 -2.14 8.11
CA LEU A 41 4.24 -1.95 6.77
C LEU A 41 5.10 -2.66 5.72
N ALA A 42 6.42 -2.54 5.80
CA ALA A 42 7.35 -3.23 4.89
C ALA A 42 7.26 -4.76 5.00
N ASP A 43 7.11 -5.29 6.22
CA ASP A 43 7.00 -6.72 6.49
C ASP A 43 5.79 -7.39 5.79
N LEU A 44 4.78 -6.63 5.40
CA LEU A 44 3.63 -7.17 4.66
C LEU A 44 4.03 -7.82 3.33
N ALA A 45 5.12 -7.37 2.71
CA ALA A 45 5.63 -7.94 1.48
C ALA A 45 6.19 -9.36 1.65
N SER A 46 6.48 -9.79 2.88
CA SER A 46 6.87 -11.17 3.20
C SER A 46 5.66 -12.12 3.31
N ILE A 47 4.45 -11.59 3.47
CA ILE A 47 3.22 -12.38 3.66
C ILE A 47 2.61 -12.76 2.31
N VAL A 48 2.51 -11.81 1.39
CA VAL A 48 1.90 -12.00 0.08
C VAL A 48 2.56 -11.11 -0.96
N ASP A 49 2.77 -11.63 -2.17
CA ASP A 49 3.24 -10.84 -3.30
C ASP A 49 2.09 -10.04 -3.92
N ALA A 50 2.03 -8.74 -3.59
CA ALA A 50 1.08 -7.79 -4.14
C ALA A 50 1.80 -6.55 -4.68
N ASP A 51 1.11 -5.74 -5.48
CA ASP A 51 1.64 -4.47 -5.99
C ASP A 51 1.54 -3.35 -4.95
N ILE A 52 0.49 -3.39 -4.12
CA ILE A 52 0.17 -2.34 -3.15
C ILE A 52 -0.11 -2.98 -1.79
N TYR A 53 0.49 -2.41 -0.75
CA TYR A 53 0.24 -2.78 0.65
C TYR A 53 -0.38 -1.63 1.40
N ILE A 54 -1.56 -1.84 1.97
CA ILE A 54 -2.30 -0.83 2.74
C ILE A 54 -2.48 -1.32 4.16
N HIS A 55 -1.98 -0.56 5.11
CA HIS A 55 -1.98 -0.87 6.53
C HIS A 55 -2.58 0.28 7.33
N GLY A 56 -3.35 -0.04 8.34
CA GLY A 56 -3.91 0.92 9.28
C GLY A 56 -3.28 0.83 10.67
N HIS A 57 -4.09 0.95 11.70
CA HIS A 57 -3.80 0.74 13.13
C HIS A 57 -2.71 1.64 13.75
N THR A 58 -1.59 1.83 13.07
CA THR A 58 -0.42 2.55 13.64
C THR A 58 -0.55 4.06 13.62
N HIS A 59 -1.56 4.60 12.94
CA HIS A 59 -1.92 6.01 12.92
C HIS A 59 -0.80 6.97 12.44
N LEU A 60 0.12 6.48 11.62
CA LEU A 60 1.18 7.26 11.01
C LEU A 60 0.94 7.32 9.50
N PRO A 61 0.36 8.40 8.93
CA PRO A 61 0.23 8.49 7.48
C PRO A 61 1.62 8.47 6.83
N LEU A 62 1.82 7.51 5.94
CA LEU A 62 3.11 7.24 5.33
C LEU A 62 2.91 6.62 3.95
N VAL A 63 3.75 7.01 3.00
CA VAL A 63 3.80 6.45 1.66
C VAL A 63 5.25 6.28 1.24
N PHE A 64 5.61 5.10 0.74
CA PHE A 64 6.90 4.86 0.09
C PHE A 64 6.80 3.76 -0.97
N LYS A 65 7.81 3.66 -1.82
CA LYS A 65 7.99 2.57 -2.78
C LYS A 65 9.28 1.81 -2.48
N GLU A 66 9.23 0.51 -2.73
CA GLU A 66 10.41 -0.35 -2.80
C GLU A 66 10.41 -1.14 -4.09
N SER A 67 11.59 -1.37 -4.65
CA SER A 67 11.76 -2.16 -5.87
C SER A 67 12.23 -3.57 -5.53
N PHE A 68 11.63 -4.54 -6.20
CA PHE A 68 11.91 -5.97 -6.04
C PHE A 68 12.25 -6.59 -7.38
N PHE A 69 13.11 -7.60 -7.37
CA PHE A 69 13.30 -8.45 -8.55
C PHE A 69 12.21 -9.51 -8.59
N ARG A 70 11.43 -9.50 -9.67
CA ARG A 70 10.44 -10.55 -9.97
C ARG A 70 11.01 -11.50 -11.01
N VAL A 71 11.10 -12.77 -10.64
CA VAL A 71 11.60 -13.82 -11.53
C VAL A 71 10.41 -14.44 -12.27
N SER A 72 10.52 -14.52 -13.60
CA SER A 72 9.61 -15.27 -14.46
C SER A 72 10.29 -16.56 -14.88
N GLY A 73 9.87 -17.69 -14.28
CA GLY A 73 10.44 -19.01 -14.63
C GLY A 73 10.11 -19.43 -16.05
N SER A 74 8.91 -19.11 -16.55
CA SER A 74 8.48 -19.44 -17.92
C SER A 74 9.26 -18.69 -19.00
N ASN A 75 9.72 -17.47 -18.72
CA ASN A 75 10.45 -16.63 -19.67
C ASN A 75 11.96 -16.55 -19.37
N SER A 76 12.43 -17.26 -18.35
CA SER A 76 13.83 -17.21 -17.87
C SER A 76 14.34 -15.77 -17.74
N SER A 77 13.52 -14.89 -17.19
CA SER A 77 13.79 -13.46 -17.11
C SER A 77 13.57 -12.90 -15.71
N VAL A 78 14.27 -11.80 -15.42
CA VAL A 78 14.13 -11.05 -14.18
C VAL A 78 13.70 -9.63 -14.53
N ALA A 79 12.64 -9.14 -13.90
CA ALA A 79 12.15 -7.78 -14.06
C ALA A 79 12.21 -7.03 -12.72
N LEU A 80 12.60 -5.76 -12.76
CA LEU A 80 12.46 -4.87 -11.63
C LEU A 80 11.00 -4.42 -11.54
N VAL A 81 10.39 -4.59 -10.37
CA VAL A 81 8.99 -4.20 -10.11
C VAL A 81 8.93 -3.35 -8.85
N ASP A 82 8.21 -2.25 -8.94
CA ASP A 82 7.95 -1.39 -7.79
C ASP A 82 6.73 -1.88 -7.03
N LYS A 83 6.81 -1.82 -5.72
CA LYS A 83 5.70 -2.05 -4.79
C LYS A 83 5.43 -0.79 -4.00
N LEU A 84 4.16 -0.45 -3.82
CA LEU A 84 3.69 0.73 -3.13
C LEU A 84 3.22 0.36 -1.72
N PHE A 85 3.76 1.05 -0.72
CA PHE A 85 3.43 0.87 0.69
C PHE A 85 2.72 2.11 1.21
N VAL A 86 1.54 1.91 1.81
CA VAL A 86 0.67 2.99 2.27
C VAL A 86 0.19 2.68 3.67
N ASN A 87 0.48 3.57 4.61
CA ASN A 87 -0.09 3.52 5.95
C ASN A 87 -1.10 4.65 6.13
N THR A 88 -2.27 4.31 6.65
CA THR A 88 -3.38 5.28 6.77
C THR A 88 -3.25 6.14 8.01
N ALA A 89 -3.89 7.32 7.96
CA ALA A 89 -3.99 8.22 9.10
C ALA A 89 -4.94 7.68 10.19
N ALA A 90 -4.88 8.30 11.35
CA ALA A 90 -5.87 8.11 12.39
C ALA A 90 -7.22 8.71 12.00
N SER A 91 -8.28 7.97 12.21
CA SER A 91 -9.66 8.51 12.14
C SER A 91 -10.13 9.13 13.46
N LEU A 92 -9.44 8.83 14.57
CA LEU A 92 -9.78 9.30 15.89
C LEU A 92 -9.42 10.78 16.10
N ASN A 93 -10.29 11.51 16.80
CA ASN A 93 -9.98 12.84 17.31
C ASN A 93 -9.10 12.73 18.56
N TYR A 94 -8.19 13.71 18.71
CA TYR A 94 -7.45 13.88 19.94
C TYR A 94 -8.37 14.39 21.06
N GLY A 95 -8.06 14.06 22.31
CA GLY A 95 -8.89 14.41 23.47
C GLY A 95 -9.77 13.28 24.02
N GLY A 96 -9.76 12.10 23.35
CA GLY A 96 -10.48 10.93 23.79
C GLY A 96 -9.57 9.83 24.34
N TYR A 97 -9.76 8.61 23.85
CA TYR A 97 -8.98 7.44 24.25
C TYR A 97 -7.46 7.62 24.04
N GLY A 98 -7.06 8.25 22.92
CA GLY A 98 -5.66 8.45 22.60
C GLY A 98 -4.93 9.34 23.61
N ASP A 99 -5.59 10.38 24.10
CA ASP A 99 -5.06 11.26 25.14
C ASP A 99 -4.88 10.52 26.47
N LYS A 100 -5.93 9.82 26.90
CA LYS A 100 -5.90 9.02 28.13
C LYS A 100 -4.81 7.93 28.11
N ALA A 101 -4.53 7.37 26.96
CA ALA A 101 -3.47 6.37 26.77
C ALA A 101 -2.07 6.98 26.57
N GLY A 102 -1.93 8.31 26.58
CA GLY A 102 -0.66 9.03 26.42
C GLY A 102 -0.07 8.93 25.02
N PHE A 103 -0.89 8.76 23.99
CA PHE A 103 -0.45 8.85 22.61
C PHE A 103 -0.29 10.31 22.17
N LYS A 104 0.70 10.58 21.33
CA LYS A 104 0.81 11.91 20.70
C LYS A 104 -0.34 12.13 19.70
N PRO A 105 -0.73 13.40 19.45
CA PRO A 105 -1.63 13.73 18.35
C PRO A 105 -1.14 13.14 17.03
N ALA A 106 -2.04 12.54 16.26
CA ALA A 106 -1.74 11.96 14.97
C ALA A 106 -2.20 12.86 13.83
N SER A 107 -1.42 12.92 12.76
CA SER A 107 -1.86 13.59 11.53
C SER A 107 -3.08 12.89 10.95
N LYS A 108 -4.02 13.67 10.40
CA LYS A 108 -5.23 13.18 9.73
C LYS A 108 -5.12 13.18 8.20
N SER A 109 -3.91 13.36 7.67
CA SER A 109 -3.66 13.32 6.22
C SER A 109 -3.99 11.92 5.68
N SER A 110 -5.01 11.83 4.84
CA SER A 110 -5.40 10.56 4.22
C SER A 110 -4.62 10.35 2.93
N PRO A 111 -3.90 9.23 2.77
CA PRO A 111 -3.22 8.92 1.53
C PRO A 111 -4.19 8.77 0.35
N ILE A 112 -3.80 9.30 -0.80
CA ILE A 112 -4.51 9.11 -2.08
C ILE A 112 -3.62 8.29 -2.99
N ILE A 113 -4.14 7.16 -3.49
CA ILE A 113 -3.43 6.26 -4.40
C ILE A 113 -3.93 6.51 -5.82
N TYR A 114 -2.99 6.65 -6.75
CA TYR A 114 -3.24 6.83 -8.17
C TYR A 114 -2.74 5.62 -8.94
N LEU A 115 -3.59 5.06 -9.78
CA LEU A 115 -3.32 3.90 -10.62
C LEU A 115 -3.51 4.29 -12.09
N ASN A 116 -2.52 3.96 -12.92
CA ASN A 116 -2.60 4.23 -14.35
C ASN A 116 -3.31 3.06 -15.06
N GLY A 117 -4.38 3.35 -15.78
CA GLY A 117 -5.14 2.34 -16.52
C GLY A 117 -4.52 1.92 -17.87
N LEU A 118 -3.50 2.63 -18.37
CA LEU A 118 -2.87 2.37 -19.67
C LEU A 118 -1.54 1.61 -19.54
N LYS A 119 -0.77 1.89 -18.52
CA LYS A 119 0.49 1.21 -18.18
C LYS A 119 0.51 0.83 -16.71
N HIS A 120 1.30 -0.18 -16.35
CA HIS A 120 1.44 -0.59 -14.96
C HIS A 120 2.31 0.42 -14.20
N ASP A 121 1.67 1.44 -13.67
CA ASP A 121 2.30 2.52 -12.92
C ASP A 121 1.36 2.98 -11.82
N MET A 122 1.90 3.17 -10.64
CA MET A 122 1.16 3.52 -9.43
C MET A 122 1.99 4.47 -8.57
N TRP A 123 1.31 5.39 -7.91
CA TRP A 123 1.92 6.29 -6.94
C TRP A 123 0.88 6.73 -5.92
N ALA A 124 1.35 7.29 -4.81
CA ALA A 124 0.46 7.84 -3.79
C ALA A 124 1.06 9.11 -3.19
N ARG A 125 0.19 9.91 -2.59
CA ARG A 125 0.56 11.10 -1.81
C ARG A 125 -0.26 11.18 -0.52
N LEU A 126 0.27 11.91 0.43
CA LEU A 126 -0.45 12.35 1.63
C LEU A 126 -1.26 13.61 1.37
#